data_bf77ffb04c09e648569f259ee735862b
#
_entry.id   bf77ffb04c09e648569f259ee735862b
#
_cell.length_a   1.000
_cell.length_b   1.000
_cell.length_c   1.000
_cell.angle_alpha   90.00
_cell.angle_beta   90.00
_cell.angle_gamma   90.00
#
_symmetry.space_group_name_H-M   'P 1'
#
loop_
_entity.id
_entity.type
_entity.pdbx_description
1 polymer ?
#
loop_
_entity_poly.entity_id
_entity_poly.type
_entity_poly.pdbx_seq_one_letter_code
_entity_poly.pdbx_strand_id
1 'polypeptide(L)'
;MRWKYLFFDLDGTLTDPMPGITRSVQYALRHFGIEADDPTALCPFIGPPLRNSFREFYDMSDADAEVAVEKYREYYAPKGIFENRLYEGIPELLRDLRAHGATLVVVTSKPTRFAEQIARHFGFADDFALISGSTPDGSRDAKADVI
;
A
#
# COMPACT_ATOMS: atom_id res chain seq x y z
N MET A 1 -12.28 9.98 -25.34
CA MET A 1 -12.17 10.09 -23.87
C MET A 1 -11.75 11.50 -23.49
N ARG A 2 -12.36 12.05 -22.46
CA ARG A 2 -12.10 13.43 -22.01
C ARG A 2 -10.75 13.57 -21.28
N TRP A 3 -10.33 12.52 -20.53
CA TRP A 3 -9.15 12.55 -19.68
C TRP A 3 -8.00 11.79 -20.34
N LYS A 4 -6.83 12.43 -20.40
CA LYS A 4 -5.63 11.81 -20.98
C LYS A 4 -4.85 11.00 -19.95
N TYR A 5 -4.81 11.47 -18.71
CA TYR A 5 -4.10 10.82 -17.61
C TYR A 5 -5.07 10.47 -16.50
N LEU A 6 -4.96 9.26 -15.98
CA LEU A 6 -5.75 8.78 -14.85
C LEU A 6 -4.82 8.28 -13.76
N PHE A 7 -4.98 8.80 -12.56
CA PHE A 7 -4.22 8.42 -11.39
C PHE A 7 -5.04 7.45 -10.54
N PHE A 8 -4.44 6.33 -10.20
CA PHE A 8 -5.05 5.30 -9.38
C PHE A 8 -4.30 5.15 -8.06
N ASP A 9 -5.03 5.05 -6.97
CA ASP A 9 -4.50 4.52 -5.72
C ASP A 9 -4.33 3.00 -5.86
N LEU A 10 -3.54 2.40 -5.01
CA LEU A 10 -3.29 0.96 -5.01
C LEU A 10 -4.14 0.25 -3.95
N ASP A 11 -3.77 0.41 -2.67
CA ASP A 11 -4.41 -0.29 -1.56
C ASP A 11 -5.84 0.20 -1.35
N GLY A 12 -6.80 -0.73 -1.40
CA GLY A 12 -8.22 -0.42 -1.26
C GLY A 12 -8.87 0.11 -2.54
N THR A 13 -8.14 0.18 -3.66
CA THR A 13 -8.63 0.66 -4.95
C THR A 13 -8.42 -0.39 -6.04
N LEU A 14 -7.18 -0.75 -6.32
CA LEU A 14 -6.85 -1.81 -7.28
C LEU A 14 -6.82 -3.18 -6.62
N THR A 15 -6.34 -3.24 -5.38
CA THR A 15 -6.20 -4.45 -4.60
C THR A 15 -6.85 -4.31 -3.22
N ASP A 16 -7.20 -5.45 -2.63
CA ASP A 16 -7.67 -5.56 -1.25
C ASP A 16 -6.56 -6.21 -0.41
N PRO A 17 -5.71 -5.41 0.24
CA PRO A 17 -4.55 -5.91 0.97
C PRO A 17 -4.84 -6.20 2.45
N MET A 18 -6.10 -6.22 2.87
CA MET A 18 -6.49 -6.28 4.29
C MET A 18 -5.77 -7.39 5.06
N PRO A 19 -5.74 -8.67 4.60
CA PRO A 19 -5.09 -9.73 5.39
C PRO A 19 -3.60 -9.46 5.61
N GLY A 20 -2.88 -9.11 4.57
CA GLY A 20 -1.43 -8.90 4.63
C GLY A 20 -1.04 -7.70 5.49
N ILE A 21 -1.73 -6.58 5.32
CA ILE A 21 -1.45 -5.36 6.09
C ILE A 21 -1.81 -5.57 7.56
N THR A 22 -2.99 -6.10 7.87
CA THR A 22 -3.41 -6.27 9.27
C THR A 22 -2.54 -7.27 10.00
N ARG A 23 -2.12 -8.36 9.38
CA ARG A 23 -1.20 -9.33 9.98
C ARG A 23 0.19 -8.74 10.21
N SER A 24 0.65 -7.91 9.29
CA SER A 24 1.93 -7.21 9.44
C SER A 24 1.89 -6.21 10.60
N VAL A 25 0.78 -5.51 10.77
CA VAL A 25 0.57 -4.62 11.92
C VAL A 25 0.55 -5.42 13.23
N GLN A 26 -0.19 -6.52 13.27
CA GLN A 26 -0.21 -7.40 14.44
C GLN A 26 1.18 -7.89 14.81
N TYR A 27 1.97 -8.28 13.83
CA TYR A 27 3.35 -8.71 14.03
C TYR A 27 4.19 -7.58 14.66
N ALA A 28 4.09 -6.37 14.14
CA ALA A 28 4.81 -5.21 14.67
C ALA A 28 4.39 -4.87 16.10
N LEU A 29 3.08 -4.88 16.36
CA LEU A 29 2.53 -4.56 17.70
C LEU A 29 2.97 -5.56 18.76
N ARG A 30 3.09 -6.84 18.42
CA ARG A 30 3.58 -7.87 19.36
C ARG A 30 4.99 -7.58 19.83
N HIS A 31 5.83 -6.97 19.02
CA HIS A 31 7.17 -6.54 19.42
C HIS A 31 7.12 -5.58 20.62
N PHE A 32 6.05 -4.78 20.71
CA PHE A 32 5.84 -3.82 21.81
C PHE A 32 4.96 -4.40 22.93
N GLY A 33 4.65 -5.69 22.88
CA GLY A 33 3.78 -6.33 23.88
C GLY A 33 2.31 -6.00 23.74
N ILE A 34 1.90 -5.49 22.57
CA ILE A 34 0.51 -5.12 22.30
C ILE A 34 -0.16 -6.23 21.51
N GLU A 35 -1.24 -6.79 22.06
CA GLU A 35 -2.09 -7.77 21.38
C GLU A 35 -3.26 -7.03 20.72
N ALA A 36 -3.41 -7.22 19.40
CA ALA A 36 -4.49 -6.65 18.60
C ALA A 36 -5.11 -7.77 17.78
N ASP A 37 -6.05 -8.49 18.39
CA ASP A 37 -6.60 -9.74 17.83
C ASP A 37 -7.65 -9.52 16.76
N ASP A 38 -8.25 -8.32 16.70
CA ASP A 38 -9.29 -7.99 15.71
C ASP A 38 -8.68 -7.32 14.48
N PRO A 39 -8.55 -8.03 13.36
CA PRO A 39 -8.02 -7.43 12.13
C PRO A 39 -8.84 -6.25 11.62
N THR A 40 -10.15 -6.25 11.85
CA THR A 40 -11.03 -5.16 11.40
C THR A 40 -10.67 -3.84 12.06
N ALA A 41 -10.29 -3.87 13.34
CA ALA A 41 -9.84 -2.68 14.08
C ALA A 41 -8.54 -2.09 13.50
N LEU A 42 -7.78 -2.86 12.74
CA LEU A 42 -6.51 -2.43 12.14
C LEU A 42 -6.66 -1.93 10.70
N CYS A 43 -7.86 -2.00 10.13
CA CYS A 43 -8.10 -1.51 8.76
C CYS A 43 -7.74 -0.03 8.54
N PRO A 44 -7.81 0.87 9.53
CA PRO A 44 -7.33 2.25 9.36
C PRO A 44 -5.86 2.38 8.97
N PHE A 45 -5.05 1.33 9.15
CA PHE A 45 -3.66 1.30 8.67
C PHE A 45 -3.55 1.19 7.14
N ILE A 46 -4.64 0.82 6.45
CA ILE A 46 -4.64 0.64 5.00
C ILE A 46 -4.73 2.00 4.33
N GLY A 47 -3.69 2.38 3.59
CA GLY A 47 -3.61 3.61 2.81
C GLY A 47 -2.68 4.67 3.37
N PRO A 48 -2.85 5.16 4.61
CA PRO A 48 -1.96 6.18 5.18
C PRO A 48 -0.52 5.70 5.37
N PRO A 49 0.47 6.62 5.48
CA PRO A 49 1.83 6.24 5.82
C PRO A 49 1.89 5.54 7.18
N LEU A 50 2.57 4.39 7.23
CA LEU A 50 2.60 3.52 8.42
C LEU A 50 3.12 4.21 9.67
N ARG A 51 4.22 4.98 9.57
CA ARG A 51 4.78 5.64 10.73
C ARG A 51 3.83 6.65 11.35
N ASN A 52 3.05 7.34 10.54
CA ASN A 52 2.02 8.25 11.02
C ASN A 52 0.91 7.48 11.75
N SER A 53 0.48 6.36 11.22
CA SER A 53 -0.57 5.53 11.83
C SER A 53 -0.12 4.94 13.16
N PHE A 54 1.12 4.46 13.28
CA PHE A 54 1.64 3.97 14.55
C PHE A 54 1.71 5.07 15.61
N ARG A 55 2.12 6.28 15.23
CA ARG A 55 2.13 7.42 16.15
C ARG A 55 0.71 7.82 16.57
N GLU A 56 -0.18 7.91 15.62
CA GLU A 56 -1.53 8.42 15.84
C GLU A 56 -2.41 7.42 16.61
N PHE A 57 -2.39 6.14 16.23
CA PHE A 57 -3.28 5.14 16.80
C PHE A 57 -2.75 4.48 18.08
N TYR A 58 -1.43 4.45 18.26
CA TYR A 58 -0.78 3.79 19.40
C TYR A 58 0.12 4.73 20.21
N ASP A 59 0.04 6.02 19.95
CA ASP A 59 0.79 7.06 20.70
C ASP A 59 2.28 6.78 20.78
N MET A 60 2.84 6.27 19.69
CA MET A 60 4.27 5.96 19.62
C MET A 60 5.10 7.21 19.39
N SER A 61 6.29 7.25 20.00
CA SER A 61 7.32 8.22 19.65
C SER A 61 7.79 8.01 18.21
N ASP A 62 8.50 8.99 17.65
CA ASP A 62 9.08 8.85 16.31
C ASP A 62 10.03 7.66 16.23
N ALA A 63 10.84 7.45 17.27
CA ALA A 63 11.78 6.32 17.33
C ALA A 63 11.05 4.98 17.36
N ASP A 64 10.01 4.86 18.19
CA ASP A 64 9.22 3.63 18.27
C ASP A 64 8.44 3.36 16.98
N ALA A 65 7.90 4.40 16.35
CA ALA A 65 7.21 4.25 15.08
C ALA A 65 8.15 3.73 13.97
N GLU A 66 9.41 4.17 13.95
CA GLU A 66 10.40 3.64 13.00
C GLU A 66 10.69 2.17 13.27
N VAL A 67 10.83 1.75 14.52
CA VAL A 67 11.01 0.35 14.89
C VAL A 67 9.76 -0.46 14.49
N ALA A 68 8.58 0.08 14.72
CA ALA A 68 7.33 -0.59 14.33
C ALA A 68 7.25 -0.80 12.81
N VAL A 69 7.67 0.18 12.01
CA VAL A 69 7.72 0.04 10.56
C VAL A 69 8.71 -1.05 10.13
N GLU A 70 9.89 -1.12 10.77
CA GLU A 70 10.85 -2.19 10.51
C GLU A 70 10.27 -3.56 10.82
N LYS A 71 9.62 -3.72 11.98
CA LYS A 71 8.96 -4.97 12.38
C LYS A 71 7.83 -5.34 11.43
N TYR A 72 7.02 -4.37 11.03
CA TYR A 72 5.99 -4.57 10.01
C TYR A 72 6.59 -5.17 8.73
N ARG A 73 7.69 -4.62 8.25
CA ARG A 73 8.36 -5.07 7.03
C ARG A 73 8.96 -6.46 7.14
N GLU A 74 9.36 -6.89 8.33
CA GLU A 74 9.82 -8.26 8.55
C GLU A 74 8.79 -9.32 8.16
N TYR A 75 7.52 -9.04 8.40
CA TYR A 75 6.42 -9.92 7.99
C TYR A 75 5.93 -9.58 6.58
N TYR A 76 5.78 -8.29 6.30
CA TYR A 76 5.15 -7.84 5.06
C TYR A 76 5.97 -8.16 3.82
N ALA A 77 7.26 -7.89 3.82
CA ALA A 77 8.08 -8.02 2.62
C ALA A 77 8.13 -9.47 2.09
N PRO A 78 8.35 -10.51 2.93
CA PRO A 78 8.40 -11.88 2.43
C PRO A 78 7.04 -12.55 2.32
N LYS A 79 6.02 -12.11 3.04
CA LYS A 79 4.78 -12.86 3.19
C LYS A 79 3.52 -11.99 3.05
N GLY A 80 3.36 -10.97 3.85
CA GLY A 80 2.16 -10.15 3.89
C GLY A 80 1.82 -9.49 2.56
N ILE A 81 2.84 -9.11 1.79
CA ILE A 81 2.68 -8.49 0.48
C ILE A 81 1.86 -9.36 -0.49
N PHE A 82 1.93 -10.68 -0.34
CA PHE A 82 1.20 -11.64 -1.16
C PHE A 82 -0.12 -12.08 -0.55
N GLU A 83 -0.41 -11.70 0.69
CA GLU A 83 -1.69 -11.92 1.35
C GLU A 83 -2.67 -10.80 0.95
N ASN A 84 -2.98 -10.78 -0.32
CA ASN A 84 -3.61 -9.68 -1.03
C ASN A 84 -4.46 -10.25 -2.17
N ARG A 85 -5.39 -9.49 -2.70
CA ARG A 85 -6.16 -9.90 -3.87
C ARG A 85 -6.47 -8.71 -4.77
N LEU A 86 -6.56 -8.97 -6.06
CA LEU A 86 -7.01 -7.99 -7.03
C LEU A 86 -8.54 -7.89 -6.97
N TYR A 87 -9.09 -6.68 -6.97
CA TYR A 87 -10.53 -6.53 -7.04
C TYR A 87 -11.07 -7.02 -8.38
N GLU A 88 -12.26 -7.62 -8.34
CA GLU A 88 -12.94 -8.11 -9.53
C GLU A 88 -13.20 -6.97 -10.52
N GLY A 89 -12.97 -7.22 -11.80
CA GLY A 89 -13.20 -6.24 -12.87
C GLY A 89 -12.03 -5.28 -13.12
N ILE A 90 -11.00 -5.28 -12.30
CA ILE A 90 -9.85 -4.37 -12.47
C ILE A 90 -9.09 -4.65 -13.78
N PRO A 91 -8.73 -5.89 -14.14
CA PRO A 91 -8.01 -6.13 -15.39
C PRO A 91 -8.79 -5.64 -16.61
N GLU A 92 -10.08 -5.87 -16.64
CA GLU A 92 -10.96 -5.44 -17.72
C GLU A 92 -11.04 -3.92 -17.81
N LEU A 93 -11.20 -3.26 -16.66
CA LEU A 93 -11.25 -1.79 -16.58
C LEU A 93 -9.97 -1.16 -17.12
N LEU A 94 -8.82 -1.65 -16.69
CA LEU A 94 -7.53 -1.09 -17.12
C LEU A 94 -7.34 -1.26 -18.63
N ARG A 95 -7.71 -2.41 -19.16
CA ARG A 95 -7.65 -2.68 -20.58
C ARG A 95 -8.55 -1.73 -21.37
N ASP A 96 -9.78 -1.55 -20.92
CA ASP A 96 -10.73 -0.67 -21.58
C ASP A 96 -10.29 0.79 -21.57
N LEU A 97 -9.77 1.27 -20.44
CA LEU A 97 -9.27 2.64 -20.33
C LEU A 97 -8.09 2.88 -21.28
N ARG A 98 -7.17 1.93 -21.36
CA ARG A 98 -6.04 2.02 -22.30
C ARG A 98 -6.51 1.99 -23.76
N ALA A 99 -7.47 1.13 -24.07
CA ALA A 99 -8.04 1.05 -25.41
C ALA A 99 -8.68 2.37 -25.86
N HIS A 100 -9.19 3.17 -24.92
CA HIS A 100 -9.72 4.50 -25.16
C HIS A 100 -8.66 5.62 -25.13
N GLY A 101 -7.37 5.27 -25.06
CA GLY A 101 -6.27 6.20 -25.15
C GLY A 101 -5.82 6.84 -23.83
N ALA A 102 -6.29 6.37 -22.69
CA ALA A 102 -5.85 6.89 -21.39
C ALA A 102 -4.44 6.39 -21.05
N THR A 103 -3.65 7.24 -20.43
CA THR A 103 -2.38 6.90 -19.80
C THR A 103 -2.64 6.71 -18.31
N LEU A 104 -2.29 5.53 -17.78
CA LEU A 104 -2.60 5.17 -16.41
C LEU A 104 -1.35 5.30 -15.53
N VAL A 105 -1.53 5.85 -14.33
CA VAL A 105 -0.45 6.06 -13.35
C VAL A 105 -0.94 5.59 -11.98
N VAL A 106 -0.11 4.81 -11.27
CA VAL A 106 -0.34 4.50 -9.86
C VAL A 106 0.32 5.56 -8.99
N VAL A 107 -0.42 6.11 -8.03
CA VAL A 107 0.08 7.03 -7.01
C VAL A 107 -0.32 6.47 -5.64
N THR A 108 0.66 6.12 -4.83
CA THR A 108 0.43 5.45 -3.55
C THR A 108 1.39 5.94 -2.46
N SER A 109 0.93 5.92 -1.20
CA SER A 109 1.81 6.14 -0.04
C SER A 109 2.71 4.93 0.27
N LYS A 110 2.42 3.78 -0.33
CA LYS A 110 3.25 2.58 -0.20
C LYS A 110 4.62 2.81 -0.86
N PRO A 111 5.72 2.25 -0.32
CA PRO A 111 7.01 2.29 -0.99
C PRO A 111 6.94 1.76 -2.42
N THR A 112 7.57 2.48 -3.35
CA THR A 112 7.53 2.17 -4.79
C THR A 112 7.89 0.72 -5.07
N ARG A 113 8.93 0.18 -4.42
CA ARG A 113 9.38 -1.20 -4.61
C ARG A 113 8.29 -2.23 -4.33
N PHE A 114 7.48 -2.00 -3.29
CA PHE A 114 6.38 -2.90 -2.94
C PHE A 114 5.21 -2.76 -3.92
N ALA A 115 4.90 -1.52 -4.31
CA ALA A 115 3.86 -1.28 -5.32
C ALA A 115 4.20 -1.96 -6.65
N GLU A 116 5.44 -1.90 -7.09
CA GLU A 116 5.90 -2.57 -8.29
C GLU A 116 5.82 -4.10 -8.18
N GLN A 117 6.20 -4.65 -7.02
CA GLN A 117 6.09 -6.10 -6.78
C GLN A 117 4.64 -6.58 -6.85
N ILE A 118 3.71 -5.83 -6.27
CA ILE A 118 2.28 -6.15 -6.30
C ILE A 118 1.76 -6.10 -7.74
N ALA A 119 2.12 -5.05 -8.48
CA ALA A 119 1.70 -4.89 -9.87
C ALA A 119 2.19 -6.05 -10.75
N ARG A 120 3.44 -6.47 -10.56
CA ARG A 120 4.00 -7.63 -11.27
C ARG A 120 3.32 -8.92 -10.86
N HIS A 121 3.08 -9.12 -9.57
CA HIS A 121 2.44 -10.32 -9.04
C HIS A 121 1.04 -10.53 -9.64
N PHE A 122 0.25 -9.47 -9.73
CA PHE A 122 -1.10 -9.53 -10.30
C PHE A 122 -1.16 -9.32 -11.81
N GLY A 123 -0.03 -9.05 -12.45
CA GLY A 123 0.06 -8.95 -13.91
C GLY A 123 -0.43 -7.64 -14.51
N PHE A 124 -0.55 -6.56 -13.73
CA PHE A 124 -0.99 -5.28 -14.26
C PHE A 124 0.13 -4.22 -14.37
N ALA A 125 1.38 -4.58 -14.11
CA ALA A 125 2.49 -3.61 -14.15
C ALA A 125 2.60 -2.91 -15.51
N ASP A 126 2.42 -3.64 -16.60
CA ASP A 126 2.54 -3.10 -17.95
C ASP A 126 1.36 -2.23 -18.38
N ASP A 127 0.27 -2.25 -17.63
CA ASP A 127 -0.88 -1.37 -17.89
C ASP A 127 -0.63 0.08 -17.45
N PHE A 128 0.35 0.30 -16.60
CA PHE A 128 0.67 1.61 -16.05
C PHE A 128 1.95 2.17 -16.66
N ALA A 129 1.91 3.43 -17.08
CA ALA A 129 3.08 4.15 -17.58
C ALA A 129 4.07 4.46 -16.46
N LEU A 130 3.57 4.63 -15.23
CA LEU A 130 4.37 4.93 -14.05
C LEU A 130 3.70 4.37 -12.80
N ILE A 131 4.51 3.81 -11.91
CA ILE A 131 4.10 3.44 -10.56
C ILE A 131 4.93 4.30 -9.61
N SER A 132 4.28 5.25 -8.95
CA SER A 132 4.92 6.24 -8.08
C SER A 132 4.48 6.02 -6.65
N GLY A 133 5.43 5.74 -5.78
CA GLY A 133 5.21 5.49 -4.36
C GLY A 133 6.16 6.30 -3.49
N SER A 134 6.13 6.02 -2.18
CA SER A 134 7.00 6.67 -1.22
C SER A 134 8.44 6.19 -1.35
N THR A 135 9.36 6.99 -0.79
CA THR A 135 10.78 6.63 -0.69
C THR A 135 11.04 5.84 0.60
N PRO A 136 12.12 5.01 0.64
CA PRO A 136 12.43 4.21 1.84
C PRO A 136 12.67 5.02 3.11
N ASP A 137 13.16 6.25 2.99
CA ASP A 137 13.44 7.15 4.12
C ASP A 137 12.20 7.91 4.62
N GLY A 138 11.06 7.74 3.96
CA GLY A 138 9.82 8.41 4.33
C GLY A 138 9.71 9.88 3.89
N SER A 139 10.68 10.40 3.13
CA SER A 139 10.66 11.80 2.68
C SER A 139 9.51 12.10 1.70
N ARG A 140 8.93 11.07 1.08
CA ARG A 140 7.81 11.16 0.16
C ARG A 140 6.70 10.19 0.55
N ASP A 141 6.25 10.24 1.82
CA ASP A 141 5.23 9.33 2.33
C ASP A 141 3.81 9.76 1.96
N ALA A 142 3.51 11.07 1.94
CA ALA A 142 2.19 11.56 1.57
C ALA A 142 1.99 11.50 0.05
N LYS A 143 0.77 11.21 -0.39
CA LYS A 143 0.46 11.15 -1.84
C LYS A 143 0.79 12.44 -2.57
N ALA A 144 0.58 13.58 -1.92
CA ALA A 144 0.92 14.89 -2.51
C ALA A 144 2.41 15.02 -2.84
N ASP A 145 3.28 14.35 -2.06
CA ASP A 145 4.73 14.36 -2.27
C ASP A 145 5.14 13.39 -3.39
N VAL A 146 4.25 12.45 -3.75
CA VAL A 146 4.51 11.39 -4.72
C VAL A 146 4.08 11.80 -6.12
N ILE A 147 3.09 12.70 -6.23
CA ILE A 147 2.59 13.23 -7.49
C ILE A 147 3.59 14.23 -8.08
#